data_c319ff1ce312cc5bae0237945c2e63a5
#
_entry.id   c319ff1ce312cc5bae0237945c2e63a5
#
_cell.length_a   1.000
_cell.length_b   1.000
_cell.length_c   1.000
_cell.angle_alpha   90.00
_cell.angle_beta   90.00
_cell.angle_gamma   90.00
#
_symmetry.space_group_name_H-M   'P 1'
#
loop_
_entity.id
_entity.type
_entity.pdbx_description
1 polymer ?
#
loop_
_entity_poly.entity_id
_entity_poly.type
_entity_poly.pdbx_seq_one_letter_code
_entity_poly.pdbx_strand_id
1 'polypeptide(L)'
;MQRFTELKVWQRAHALVLEIYRSSAGFPAEERFALTSQLRRAVTSVPANIAEGSRRQGRQEYSRFLNIAQGSAAEAEYLLILSRDLGYLSPSAFDRLSTDLDEVARMLHGLRSKVAGA
;
A
#
# COMPACT_ATOMS: atom_id res chain seq x y z
N MET A 1 11.92 -20.69 7.10
CA MET A 1 10.81 -19.71 7.00
C MET A 1 11.27 -18.53 6.17
N GLN A 2 10.47 -18.16 5.17
CA GLN A 2 10.79 -17.04 4.31
C GLN A 2 10.60 -15.71 5.07
N ARG A 3 11.57 -14.83 4.95
CA ARG A 3 11.47 -13.49 5.55
C ARG A 3 10.53 -12.64 4.70
N PHE A 4 9.75 -11.76 5.35
CA PHE A 4 8.81 -10.91 4.58
C PHE A 4 9.56 -10.03 3.58
N THR A 5 10.80 -9.64 3.88
CA THR A 5 11.60 -8.83 2.97
C THR A 5 11.94 -9.55 1.66
N GLU A 6 11.76 -10.87 1.61
CA GLU A 6 11.98 -11.67 0.41
C GLU A 6 10.70 -11.83 -0.42
N LEU A 7 9.55 -11.46 0.12
CA LEU A 7 8.28 -11.52 -0.61
C LEU A 7 8.23 -10.41 -1.65
N LYS A 8 7.92 -10.77 -2.89
CA LYS A 8 7.84 -9.79 -3.97
C LYS A 8 6.79 -8.71 -3.70
N VAL A 9 5.63 -9.11 -3.15
CA VAL A 9 4.58 -8.14 -2.85
C VAL A 9 5.03 -7.14 -1.80
N TRP A 10 5.81 -7.59 -0.80
CA TRP A 10 6.34 -6.66 0.20
C TRP A 10 7.33 -5.69 -0.44
N GLN A 11 8.23 -6.19 -1.30
CA GLN A 11 9.21 -5.37 -1.99
C GLN A 11 8.54 -4.31 -2.86
N ARG A 12 7.50 -4.72 -3.60
CA ARG A 12 6.74 -3.80 -4.44
C ARG A 12 5.99 -2.77 -3.62
N ALA A 13 5.37 -3.20 -2.53
CA ALA A 13 4.65 -2.30 -1.63
C ALA A 13 5.60 -1.29 -1.00
N HIS A 14 6.77 -1.73 -0.56
CA HIS A 14 7.76 -0.84 0.01
C HIS A 14 8.27 0.19 -1.01
N ALA A 15 8.55 -0.25 -2.24
CA ALA A 15 8.97 0.64 -3.32
C ALA A 15 7.90 1.71 -3.58
N LEU A 16 6.63 1.31 -3.56
CA LEU A 16 5.51 2.24 -3.75
C LEU A 16 5.43 3.27 -2.62
N VAL A 17 5.69 2.83 -1.38
CA VAL A 17 5.76 3.76 -0.24
C VAL A 17 6.78 4.87 -0.52
N LEU A 18 7.98 4.48 -0.95
CA LEU A 18 9.04 5.44 -1.25
C LEU A 18 8.62 6.41 -2.36
N GLU A 19 7.99 5.90 -3.41
CA GLU A 19 7.51 6.73 -4.53
C GLU A 19 6.43 7.72 -4.06
N ILE A 20 5.51 7.28 -3.22
CA ILE A 20 4.45 8.15 -2.72
C ILE A 20 5.02 9.22 -1.79
N TYR A 21 6.03 8.88 -0.98
CA TYR A 21 6.70 9.90 -0.17
C TYR A 21 7.35 10.97 -1.04
N ARG A 22 8.03 10.56 -2.12
CA ARG A 22 8.65 11.51 -3.05
C ARG A 22 7.61 12.38 -3.75
N SER A 23 6.55 11.75 -4.26
CA SER A 23 5.51 12.47 -4.99
C SER A 23 4.74 13.42 -4.10
N SER A 24 4.47 13.04 -2.85
CA SER A 24 3.69 13.87 -1.93
C SER A 24 4.52 14.95 -1.25
N ALA A 25 5.84 14.95 -1.41
CA ALA A 25 6.70 16.00 -0.87
C ALA A 25 6.36 17.37 -1.48
N GLY A 26 5.81 17.39 -2.70
CA GLY A 26 5.38 18.63 -3.36
C GLY A 26 3.94 19.04 -3.06
N PHE A 27 3.24 18.33 -2.23
CA PHE A 27 1.85 18.69 -1.87
C PHE A 27 1.85 19.99 -1.05
N PRO A 28 0.74 20.75 -1.08
CA PRO A 28 0.66 22.00 -0.30
C PRO A 28 0.95 21.79 1.18
N ALA A 29 1.66 22.73 1.79
CA ALA A 29 2.01 22.65 3.21
C ALA A 29 0.78 22.53 4.10
N GLU A 30 -0.35 23.11 3.69
CA GLU A 30 -1.61 23.03 4.43
C GLU A 30 -2.19 21.62 4.50
N GLU A 31 -1.75 20.72 3.61
CA GLU A 31 -2.18 19.31 3.63
C GLU A 31 -1.28 18.41 4.47
N ARG A 32 -0.25 18.97 5.06
CA ARG A 32 0.78 18.22 5.79
C ARG A 32 0.20 17.30 6.87
N PHE A 33 -0.78 17.78 7.62
CA PHE A 33 -1.41 17.02 8.69
C PHE A 33 -2.79 16.49 8.30
N ALA A 34 -3.15 16.58 7.02
CA ALA A 34 -4.41 16.11 6.49
C ALA A 34 -4.13 15.08 5.38
N LEU A 35 -4.35 15.46 4.11
CA LEU A 35 -4.23 14.52 2.99
C LEU A 35 -2.86 13.87 2.89
N THR A 36 -1.78 14.65 3.01
CA THR A 36 -0.42 14.11 2.92
C THR A 36 -0.19 13.03 3.99
N SER A 37 -0.57 13.32 5.23
CA SER A 37 -0.43 12.38 6.33
C SER A 37 -1.27 11.13 6.11
N GLN A 38 -2.53 11.31 5.71
CA GLN A 38 -3.45 10.19 5.45
C GLN A 38 -2.93 9.26 4.35
N LEU A 39 -2.48 9.84 3.23
CA LEU A 39 -1.98 9.05 2.11
C LEU A 39 -0.75 8.24 2.51
N ARG A 40 0.18 8.88 3.19
CA ARG A 40 1.41 8.21 3.64
C ARG A 40 1.11 7.10 4.62
N ARG A 41 0.18 7.31 5.54
CA ARG A 41 -0.20 6.29 6.53
C ARG A 41 -0.90 5.12 5.85
N ALA A 42 -1.80 5.38 4.91
CA ALA A 42 -2.51 4.33 4.20
C ALA A 42 -1.54 3.43 3.41
N VAL A 43 -0.64 4.03 2.63
CA VAL A 43 0.28 3.24 1.81
C VAL A 43 1.31 2.51 2.68
N THR A 44 1.78 3.13 3.76
CA THR A 44 2.75 2.51 4.68
C THR A 44 2.13 1.30 5.41
N SER A 45 0.83 1.35 5.66
CA SER A 45 0.10 0.27 6.30
C SER A 45 0.11 -1.02 5.46
N VAL A 46 0.29 -0.92 4.15
CA VAL A 46 0.32 -2.11 3.28
C VAL A 46 1.52 -3.01 3.62
N PRO A 47 2.77 -2.56 3.46
CA PRO A 47 3.91 -3.42 3.80
C PRO A 47 4.00 -3.71 5.29
N ALA A 48 3.55 -2.79 6.14
CA ALA A 48 3.56 -3.01 7.60
C ALA A 48 2.69 -4.20 7.99
N ASN A 49 1.50 -4.33 7.40
CA ASN A 49 0.60 -5.45 7.71
C ASN A 49 1.06 -6.76 7.08
N ILE A 50 1.71 -6.72 5.93
CA ILE A 50 2.34 -7.92 5.36
C ILE A 50 3.41 -8.44 6.33
N ALA A 51 4.27 -7.54 6.80
CA ALA A 51 5.34 -7.89 7.72
C ALA A 51 4.79 -8.46 9.03
N GLU A 52 3.82 -7.78 9.62
CA GLU A 52 3.24 -8.21 10.89
C GLU A 52 2.53 -9.55 10.75
N GLY A 53 1.73 -9.71 9.71
CA GLY A 53 1.00 -10.96 9.47
C GLY A 53 1.94 -12.15 9.27
N SER A 54 3.06 -11.93 8.58
CA SER A 54 4.03 -13.00 8.31
C SER A 54 4.71 -13.52 9.57
N ARG A 55 4.68 -12.72 10.65
CA ARG A 55 5.30 -13.08 11.95
C ARG A 55 4.29 -13.61 12.96
N ARG A 56 2.99 -13.61 12.62
CA ARG A 56 1.94 -14.14 13.48
C ARG A 56 1.90 -15.67 13.35
N GLN A 57 1.34 -16.31 14.36
CA GLN A 57 1.18 -17.76 14.34
C GLN A 57 -0.12 -18.13 13.62
N GLY A 58 -0.01 -19.05 12.70
CA GLY A 58 -1.14 -19.62 12.01
C GLY A 58 -1.57 -18.83 10.78
N ARG A 59 -2.15 -19.58 9.83
CA ARG A 59 -2.58 -19.03 8.55
C ARG A 59 -3.76 -18.08 8.67
N GLN A 60 -4.64 -18.34 9.63
CA GLN A 60 -5.82 -17.52 9.84
C GLN A 60 -5.43 -16.09 10.23
N GLU A 61 -4.48 -15.94 11.16
CA GLU A 61 -3.98 -14.64 11.55
C GLU A 61 -3.23 -13.96 10.40
N TYR A 62 -2.40 -14.73 9.67
CA TYR A 62 -1.70 -14.18 8.53
C TYR A 62 -2.70 -13.65 7.49
N SER A 63 -3.73 -14.44 7.17
CA SER A 63 -4.78 -14.05 6.23
C SER A 63 -5.51 -12.78 6.70
N ARG A 64 -5.75 -12.65 8.00
CA ARG A 64 -6.42 -11.47 8.58
C ARG A 64 -5.59 -10.20 8.35
N PHE A 65 -4.28 -10.28 8.59
CA PHE A 65 -3.41 -9.12 8.36
C PHE A 65 -3.28 -8.76 6.88
N LEU A 66 -3.29 -9.76 6.00
CA LEU A 66 -3.29 -9.51 4.57
C LEU A 66 -4.60 -8.84 4.11
N ASN A 67 -5.71 -9.20 4.74
CA ASN A 67 -6.99 -8.55 4.49
C ASN A 67 -6.95 -7.07 4.92
N ILE A 68 -6.32 -6.77 6.05
CA ILE A 68 -6.12 -5.40 6.50
C ILE A 68 -5.27 -4.63 5.48
N ALA A 69 -4.19 -5.26 4.99
CA ALA A 69 -3.35 -4.65 3.96
C ALA A 69 -4.14 -4.33 2.69
N GLN A 70 -5.05 -5.22 2.28
CA GLN A 70 -5.91 -4.98 1.11
C GLN A 70 -6.82 -3.77 1.33
N GLY A 71 -7.37 -3.62 2.53
CA GLY A 71 -8.17 -2.45 2.88
C GLY A 71 -7.35 -1.17 2.84
N SER A 72 -6.12 -1.22 3.34
CA SER A 72 -5.20 -0.08 3.30
C SER A 72 -4.86 0.32 1.87
N ALA A 73 -4.68 -0.67 0.98
CA ALA A 73 -4.43 -0.40 -0.44
C ALA A 73 -5.63 0.29 -1.09
N ALA A 74 -6.85 -0.12 -0.75
CA ALA A 74 -8.06 0.52 -1.26
C ALA A 74 -8.18 1.96 -0.76
N GLU A 75 -7.83 2.21 0.50
CA GLU A 75 -7.81 3.57 1.03
C GLU A 75 -6.78 4.44 0.31
N ALA A 76 -5.58 3.90 0.09
CA ALA A 76 -4.54 4.61 -0.65
C ALA A 76 -4.99 4.92 -2.08
N GLU A 77 -5.69 4.01 -2.73
CA GLU A 77 -6.23 4.23 -4.08
C GLU A 77 -7.17 5.43 -4.09
N TYR A 78 -8.09 5.49 -3.14
CA TYR A 78 -9.00 6.63 -3.05
C TYR A 78 -8.22 7.94 -2.83
N LEU A 79 -7.24 7.92 -1.93
CA LEU A 79 -6.49 9.14 -1.62
C LEU A 79 -5.62 9.60 -2.80
N LEU A 80 -5.18 8.68 -3.66
CA LEU A 80 -4.50 9.06 -4.91
C LEU A 80 -5.49 9.73 -5.88
N ILE A 81 -6.70 9.21 -5.98
CA ILE A 81 -7.75 9.82 -6.80
C ILE A 81 -8.04 11.23 -6.31
N LEU A 82 -8.20 11.40 -5.01
CA LEU A 82 -8.44 12.70 -4.40
C LEU A 82 -7.28 13.66 -4.68
N SER A 83 -6.05 13.19 -4.55
CA SER A 83 -4.85 13.99 -4.81
C SER A 83 -4.79 14.46 -6.26
N ARG A 84 -5.15 13.58 -7.20
CA ARG A 84 -5.24 13.94 -8.62
C ARG A 84 -6.31 15.01 -8.85
N ASP A 85 -7.50 14.79 -8.28
CA ASP A 85 -8.64 15.67 -8.53
C ASP A 85 -8.46 17.05 -7.88
N LEU A 86 -7.67 17.13 -6.82
CA LEU A 86 -7.30 18.41 -6.23
C LEU A 86 -6.14 19.09 -6.96
N GLY A 87 -5.57 18.43 -7.97
CA GLY A 87 -4.50 19.01 -8.77
C GLY A 87 -3.12 18.87 -8.14
N TYR A 88 -2.96 18.02 -7.12
CA TYR A 88 -1.68 17.85 -6.44
C TYR A 88 -0.78 16.82 -7.13
N LEU A 89 -1.35 15.93 -7.93
CA LEU A 89 -0.63 14.98 -8.75
C LEU A 89 -0.89 15.24 -10.22
N SER A 90 0.16 15.21 -11.04
CA SER A 90 -0.01 15.27 -12.48
C SER A 90 -0.69 14.00 -12.97
N PRO A 91 -1.36 14.03 -14.14
CA PRO A 91 -1.95 12.82 -14.71
C PRO A 91 -0.95 11.68 -14.87
N SER A 92 0.27 11.98 -15.30
CA SER A 92 1.29 10.93 -15.48
C SER A 92 1.76 10.33 -14.15
N ALA A 93 1.94 11.16 -13.13
CA ALA A 93 2.31 10.66 -11.80
C ALA A 93 1.20 9.80 -11.22
N PHE A 94 -0.06 10.27 -11.35
CA PHE A 94 -1.21 9.50 -10.89
C PHE A 94 -1.27 8.13 -11.58
N ASP A 95 -1.13 8.11 -12.91
CA ASP A 95 -1.21 6.85 -13.66
C ASP A 95 -0.14 5.87 -13.22
N ARG A 96 1.10 6.35 -13.02
CA ARG A 96 2.20 5.49 -12.58
C ARG A 96 1.93 4.91 -11.18
N LEU A 97 1.56 5.77 -10.23
CA LEU A 97 1.31 5.34 -8.87
C LEU A 97 0.12 4.41 -8.77
N SER A 98 -0.96 4.70 -9.50
CA SER A 98 -2.16 3.87 -9.53
C SER A 98 -1.89 2.51 -10.12
N THR A 99 -1.10 2.44 -11.19
CA THR A 99 -0.72 1.17 -11.82
C THR A 99 0.08 0.31 -10.85
N ASP A 100 1.05 0.92 -10.16
CA ASP A 100 1.86 0.20 -9.18
C ASP A 100 1.01 -0.29 -8.02
N LEU A 101 0.10 0.54 -7.53
CA LEU A 101 -0.78 0.15 -6.42
C LEU A 101 -1.72 -0.96 -6.82
N ASP A 102 -2.26 -0.91 -8.04
CA ASP A 102 -3.14 -1.96 -8.55
C ASP A 102 -2.41 -3.30 -8.63
N GLU A 103 -1.16 -3.28 -9.05
CA GLU A 103 -0.35 -4.50 -9.08
C GLU A 103 -0.10 -5.04 -7.67
N VAL A 104 0.23 -4.17 -6.71
CA VAL A 104 0.38 -4.57 -5.31
C VAL A 104 -0.92 -5.20 -4.79
N ALA A 105 -2.06 -4.60 -5.10
CA ALA A 105 -3.36 -5.12 -4.67
C ALA A 105 -3.62 -6.52 -5.24
N ARG A 106 -3.30 -6.74 -6.51
CA ARG A 106 -3.44 -8.06 -7.13
C ARG A 106 -2.52 -9.09 -6.51
N MET A 107 -1.27 -8.72 -6.23
CA MET A 107 -0.31 -9.60 -5.59
C MET A 107 -0.74 -9.95 -4.16
N LEU A 108 -1.30 -8.97 -3.43
CA LEU A 108 -1.85 -9.19 -2.10
C LEU A 108 -2.99 -10.20 -2.13
N HIS A 109 -3.90 -10.05 -3.08
CA HIS A 109 -5.01 -10.98 -3.24
C HIS A 109 -4.49 -12.40 -3.50
N GLY A 110 -3.49 -12.53 -4.38
CA GLY A 110 -2.88 -13.82 -4.68
C GLY A 110 -2.23 -14.46 -3.46
N LEU A 111 -1.47 -13.67 -2.70
CA LEU A 111 -0.82 -14.18 -1.49
C LEU A 111 -1.86 -14.59 -0.44
N ARG A 112 -2.89 -13.76 -0.26
CA ARG A 112 -3.94 -14.06 0.72
C ARG A 112 -4.68 -15.33 0.34
N SER A 113 -5.00 -15.53 -0.94
CA SER A 113 -5.65 -16.75 -1.41
C SER A 113 -4.78 -17.98 -1.14
N LYS A 114 -3.48 -17.86 -1.39
CA LYS A 114 -2.52 -18.93 -1.15
C LYS A 114 -2.43 -19.29 0.33
N VAL A 115 -2.35 -18.29 1.18
CA VAL A 115 -2.26 -18.48 2.63
C VAL A 115 -3.55 -19.10 3.18
N ALA A 116 -4.70 -18.59 2.75
CA ALA A 116 -6.01 -19.07 3.23
C ALA A 116 -6.32 -20.47 2.70
N GLY A 117 -5.92 -20.77 1.46
CA GLY A 117 -6.24 -22.03 0.82
C GLY A 117 -5.28 -23.16 1.13
N ALA A 118 -4.14 -22.86 1.74
CA ALA A 118 -3.09 -23.86 1.98
C ALA A 118 -3.37 -24.77 3.21
#